data_05f2aed4cc5c700f3136e5d2e72a4d75
#
_entry.id   05f2aed4cc5c700f3136e5d2e72a4d75
#
_cell.length_a   1.000
_cell.length_b   1.000
_cell.length_c   1.000
_cell.angle_alpha   90.00
_cell.angle_beta   90.00
_cell.angle_gamma   90.00
#
_symmetry.space_group_name_H-M   'P 1'
#
loop_
_entity.id
_entity.type
_entity.pdbx_description
1 polymer ?
#
loop_
_entity_poly.entity_id
_entity_poly.type
_entity_poly.pdbx_seq_one_letter_code
_entity_poly.pdbx_strand_id
1 'polypeptide(L)'
;MPSGRDLRLPWHLRLPAPLERDFAEFFRNSVAKVAPWAALNVVVLLVLALALELYISPEVAARTWRPRLLCAMLAVATILVARHAEWRRWLHSASLALAFSVALTGDWIGMRVDHPLAFSLFLQTSLAILLMSVLLRVPFYWAVTGSLAMIAALAASLHNSPHIDHQLALVLLLLSLASASMSLFGQYIYERLLRQHFLSENVLFQHRDELHSANRVLESQATVDGLTGCLNRRGMESRLNELLHGFGRGGTGERASVLLFDIDFFKQYNDTYGHQAGDECLKTVASIPRALTQGDKDFVARYGGEEFMVVLANTSLKDALVFAERLRTRIEQLGLPHAGSRVSQVVTISIGVVCASERVSDAPGLIKCADEALYQAKGAGRNRVAYMSDQGRVAML
;
A
#
# COMPACT_ATOMS: atom_id res chain seq x y z
N MET A 1 19.25 9.51 10.29
CA MET A 1 19.28 8.10 9.81
C MET A 1 20.33 8.02 8.71
N PRO A 2 21.16 6.97 8.60
CA PRO A 2 22.19 6.89 7.57
C PRO A 2 21.53 6.88 6.20
N SER A 3 22.02 7.72 5.30
CA SER A 3 21.59 7.83 3.91
C SER A 3 21.67 6.46 3.23
N GLY A 4 20.69 6.09 2.41
CA GLY A 4 20.50 4.77 1.79
C GLY A 4 21.62 4.24 0.88
N ARG A 5 22.84 4.76 0.98
CA ARG A 5 24.00 4.35 0.17
C ARG A 5 24.86 3.24 0.77
N ASP A 6 24.72 2.87 2.07
CA ASP A 6 25.64 1.94 2.74
C ASP A 6 25.00 0.78 3.51
N LEU A 7 23.79 0.33 3.13
CA LEU A 7 23.24 -0.92 3.67
C LEU A 7 23.84 -2.16 2.95
N ARG A 8 25.18 -2.23 2.89
CA ARG A 8 25.84 -3.49 2.52
C ARG A 8 25.61 -4.49 3.64
N LEU A 9 24.89 -5.56 3.31
CA LEU A 9 24.66 -6.63 4.27
C LEU A 9 26.01 -7.22 4.70
N PRO A 10 26.36 -7.22 5.99
CA PRO A 10 27.63 -7.77 6.46
C PRO A 10 27.65 -9.28 6.24
N TRP A 11 28.85 -9.87 6.13
CA TRP A 11 29.01 -11.30 5.94
C TRP A 11 28.36 -12.17 7.04
N HIS A 12 28.27 -11.63 8.28
CA HIS A 12 27.64 -12.31 9.43
C HIS A 12 26.11 -12.20 9.45
N LEU A 13 25.48 -11.66 8.43
CA LEU A 13 24.01 -11.53 8.23
C LEU A 13 23.24 -10.71 9.29
N ARG A 14 23.87 -10.11 10.28
CA ARG A 14 23.15 -9.35 11.33
C ARG A 14 22.87 -7.93 10.88
N LEU A 15 21.63 -7.49 11.09
CA LEU A 15 21.18 -6.13 10.90
C LEU A 15 21.25 -5.35 12.22
N PRO A 16 21.16 -3.98 12.19
CA PRO A 16 20.95 -3.19 13.40
C PRO A 16 19.72 -3.64 14.17
N ALA A 17 19.76 -3.56 15.50
CA ALA A 17 18.77 -4.17 16.41
C ALA A 17 17.28 -3.90 16.05
N PRO A 18 16.83 -2.69 15.66
CA PRO A 18 15.44 -2.49 15.25
C PRO A 18 15.11 -3.28 13.97
N LEU A 19 15.93 -3.17 12.93
CA LEU A 19 15.72 -3.88 11.66
C LEU A 19 15.81 -5.40 11.81
N GLU A 20 16.62 -5.90 12.74
CA GLU A 20 16.72 -7.34 13.00
C GLU A 20 15.44 -7.91 13.61
N ARG A 21 14.72 -7.14 14.45
CA ARG A 21 13.41 -7.56 14.98
C ARG A 21 12.36 -7.64 13.90
N ASP A 22 12.30 -6.62 13.04
CA ASP A 22 11.35 -6.57 11.92
C ASP A 22 11.66 -7.65 10.90
N PHE A 23 12.94 -7.87 10.61
CA PHE A 23 13.36 -8.98 9.75
C PHE A 23 13.00 -10.34 10.34
N ALA A 24 13.18 -10.55 11.65
CA ALA A 24 12.84 -11.82 12.30
C ALA A 24 11.33 -12.13 12.18
N GLU A 25 10.48 -11.11 12.24
CA GLU A 25 9.04 -11.26 11.99
C GLU A 25 8.74 -11.57 10.53
N PHE A 26 9.32 -10.80 9.60
CA PHE A 26 9.22 -11.03 8.16
C PHE A 26 9.67 -12.45 7.78
N PHE A 27 10.81 -12.91 8.33
CA PHE A 27 11.34 -14.26 8.09
C PHE A 27 10.37 -15.33 8.60
N ARG A 28 9.87 -15.22 9.84
CA ARG A 28 8.89 -16.18 10.41
C ARG A 28 7.63 -16.25 9.55
N ASN A 29 7.12 -15.11 9.10
CA ASN A 29 5.93 -15.06 8.25
C ASN A 29 6.17 -15.69 6.87
N SER A 30 7.36 -15.53 6.31
CA SER A 30 7.76 -16.16 5.04
C SER A 30 7.89 -17.66 5.18
N VAL A 31 8.52 -18.13 6.25
CA VAL A 31 8.69 -19.57 6.54
C VAL A 31 7.36 -20.23 6.86
N ALA A 32 6.47 -19.56 7.59
CA ALA A 32 5.16 -20.08 7.95
C ALA A 32 4.28 -20.46 6.75
N LYS A 33 4.51 -19.85 5.58
CA LYS A 33 3.80 -20.19 4.32
C LYS A 33 4.26 -21.53 3.73
N VAL A 34 5.52 -21.91 3.95
CA VAL A 34 6.16 -23.09 3.34
C VAL A 34 6.24 -24.26 4.33
N ALA A 35 6.40 -23.99 5.62
CA ALA A 35 6.59 -25.00 6.66
C ALA A 35 5.51 -26.11 6.70
N PRO A 36 4.19 -25.84 6.47
CA PRO A 36 3.19 -26.89 6.41
C PRO A 36 3.44 -27.91 5.30
N TRP A 37 3.84 -27.44 4.11
CA TRP A 37 4.14 -28.31 2.99
C TRP A 37 5.43 -29.12 3.22
N ALA A 38 6.44 -28.49 3.83
CA ALA A 38 7.65 -29.16 4.24
C ALA A 38 7.39 -30.27 5.25
N ALA A 39 6.61 -29.99 6.27
CA ALA A 39 6.24 -30.98 7.31
C ALA A 39 5.39 -32.12 6.72
N LEU A 40 4.47 -31.81 5.78
CA LEU A 40 3.71 -32.85 5.07
C LEU A 40 4.65 -33.77 4.24
N ASN A 41 5.64 -33.22 3.58
CA ASN A 41 6.65 -33.99 2.84
C ASN A 41 7.41 -34.95 3.76
N VAL A 42 7.73 -34.52 5.00
CA VAL A 42 8.35 -35.41 6.00
C VAL A 42 7.43 -36.59 6.30
N VAL A 43 6.13 -36.37 6.48
CA VAL A 43 5.16 -37.45 6.72
C VAL A 43 5.13 -38.42 5.55
N VAL A 44 5.10 -37.92 4.33
CA VAL A 44 5.11 -38.76 3.10
C VAL A 44 6.38 -39.63 3.06
N LEU A 45 7.55 -39.03 3.33
CA LEU A 45 8.83 -39.76 3.35
C LEU A 45 8.86 -40.84 4.43
N LEU A 46 8.31 -40.56 5.63
CA LEU A 46 8.20 -41.54 6.71
C LEU A 46 7.29 -42.71 6.36
N VAL A 47 6.19 -42.45 5.66
CA VAL A 47 5.26 -43.48 5.18
C VAL A 47 5.91 -44.35 4.10
N LEU A 48 6.61 -43.72 3.15
CA LEU A 48 7.34 -44.46 2.10
C LEU A 48 8.47 -45.33 2.69
N ALA A 49 9.21 -44.82 3.67
CA ALA A 49 10.24 -45.56 4.36
C ALA A 49 9.65 -46.75 5.10
N LEU A 50 8.52 -46.58 5.79
CA LEU A 50 7.82 -47.66 6.48
C LEU A 50 7.31 -48.73 5.49
N ALA A 51 6.74 -48.29 4.34
CA ALA A 51 6.25 -49.21 3.31
C ALA A 51 7.40 -50.03 2.70
N LEU A 52 8.56 -49.42 2.45
CA LEU A 52 9.77 -50.14 1.98
C LEU A 52 10.25 -51.15 3.00
N GLU A 53 10.28 -50.82 4.27
CA GLU A 53 10.66 -51.76 5.33
C GLU A 53 9.69 -52.91 5.50
N LEU A 54 8.39 -52.66 5.40
CA LEU A 54 7.36 -53.72 5.43
C LEU A 54 7.58 -54.72 4.29
N TYR A 55 8.06 -54.26 3.13
CA TYR A 55 8.39 -55.09 1.97
C TYR A 55 9.69 -55.88 2.19
N ILE A 56 10.72 -55.25 2.73
CA ILE A 56 12.07 -55.86 2.90
C ILE A 56 12.13 -56.75 4.14
N SER A 57 11.61 -56.29 5.29
CA SER A 57 11.63 -56.99 6.56
C SER A 57 10.48 -56.59 7.47
N PRO A 58 9.35 -57.33 7.46
CA PRO A 58 8.20 -57.04 8.31
C PRO A 58 8.52 -57.00 9.81
N GLU A 59 9.51 -57.76 10.25
CA GLU A 59 9.94 -57.78 11.67
C GLU A 59 10.56 -56.44 12.10
N VAL A 60 11.36 -55.84 11.20
CA VAL A 60 11.97 -54.53 11.42
C VAL A 60 10.87 -53.46 11.46
N ALA A 61 9.97 -53.51 10.51
CA ALA A 61 8.84 -52.55 10.44
C ALA A 61 7.96 -52.60 11.72
N ALA A 62 7.71 -53.80 12.27
CA ALA A 62 6.95 -53.99 13.52
C ALA A 62 7.64 -53.34 14.75
N ARG A 63 8.97 -53.15 14.72
CA ARG A 63 9.71 -52.49 15.82
C ARG A 63 9.90 -50.99 15.61
N THR A 64 9.77 -50.50 14.40
CA THR A 64 10.16 -49.13 13.99
C THR A 64 8.97 -48.16 13.86
N TRP A 65 7.74 -48.61 13.90
CA TRP A 65 6.57 -47.74 13.71
C TRP A 65 6.39 -46.69 14.84
N ARG A 66 6.71 -47.06 16.15
CA ARG A 66 6.52 -46.15 17.28
C ARG A 66 7.33 -44.85 17.19
N PRO A 67 8.69 -44.87 17.01
CA PRO A 67 9.45 -43.63 16.86
C PRO A 67 9.03 -42.81 15.63
N ARG A 68 8.58 -43.45 14.54
CA ARG A 68 8.05 -42.76 13.38
C ARG A 68 6.72 -42.06 13.64
N LEU A 69 5.86 -42.65 14.47
CA LEU A 69 4.65 -41.99 14.90
C LEU A 69 4.96 -40.69 15.65
N LEU A 70 6.01 -40.68 16.49
CA LEU A 70 6.47 -39.46 17.18
C LEU A 70 6.92 -38.40 16.14
N CYS A 71 7.67 -38.75 15.11
CA CYS A 71 8.06 -37.84 14.04
C CYS A 71 6.83 -37.28 13.30
N ALA A 72 5.83 -38.12 13.01
CA ALA A 72 4.59 -37.68 12.37
C ALA A 72 3.79 -36.72 13.27
N MET A 73 3.74 -36.98 14.58
CA MET A 73 3.10 -36.05 15.55
C MET A 73 3.82 -34.71 15.59
N LEU A 74 5.16 -34.69 15.57
CA LEU A 74 5.94 -33.45 15.51
C LEU A 74 5.74 -32.70 14.18
N ALA A 75 5.57 -33.42 13.06
CA ALA A 75 5.22 -32.81 11.77
C ALA A 75 3.85 -32.12 11.85
N VAL A 76 2.84 -32.78 12.42
CA VAL A 76 1.50 -32.20 12.65
C VAL A 76 1.61 -30.97 13.57
N ALA A 77 2.37 -31.07 14.66
CA ALA A 77 2.61 -29.93 15.56
C ALA A 77 3.25 -28.75 14.83
N THR A 78 4.23 -29.00 13.96
CA THR A 78 4.87 -27.96 13.13
C THR A 78 3.87 -27.29 12.19
N ILE A 79 2.94 -28.06 11.58
CA ILE A 79 1.87 -27.53 10.73
C ILE A 79 0.94 -26.63 11.56
N LEU A 80 0.53 -27.06 12.75
CA LEU A 80 -0.34 -26.27 13.64
C LEU A 80 0.34 -24.97 14.07
N VAL A 81 1.60 -25.04 14.48
CA VAL A 81 2.41 -23.86 14.86
C VAL A 81 2.54 -22.87 13.69
N ALA A 82 2.72 -23.34 12.47
CA ALA A 82 2.82 -22.48 11.30
C ALA A 82 1.49 -21.77 10.96
N ARG A 83 0.36 -22.46 11.16
CA ARG A 83 -0.98 -21.92 10.84
C ARG A 83 -1.49 -20.89 11.84
N HIS A 84 -1.19 -21.06 13.14
CA HIS A 84 -1.66 -20.16 14.19
C HIS A 84 -0.67 -19.02 14.45
N ALA A 85 -1.11 -17.77 14.24
CA ALA A 85 -0.23 -16.58 14.33
C ALA A 85 0.45 -16.43 15.71
N GLU A 86 -0.27 -16.73 16.81
CA GLU A 86 0.24 -16.65 18.18
C GLU A 86 1.36 -17.65 18.47
N TRP A 87 1.36 -18.79 17.77
CA TRP A 87 2.32 -19.86 17.98
C TRP A 87 3.54 -19.75 17.05
N ARG A 88 3.52 -18.91 16.02
CA ARG A 88 4.61 -18.75 15.05
C ARG A 88 5.97 -18.44 15.68
N ARG A 89 5.99 -17.86 16.88
CA ARG A 89 7.24 -17.67 17.66
C ARG A 89 8.00 -18.97 17.91
N TRP A 90 7.31 -20.10 17.97
CA TRP A 90 7.87 -21.42 18.21
C TRP A 90 8.21 -22.19 16.94
N LEU A 91 7.97 -21.63 15.75
CA LEU A 91 8.09 -22.32 14.47
C LEU A 91 9.49 -22.89 14.25
N HIS A 92 10.54 -22.12 14.51
CA HIS A 92 11.91 -22.58 14.33
C HIS A 92 12.28 -23.72 15.29
N SER A 93 11.83 -23.65 16.53
CA SER A 93 12.04 -24.72 17.52
C SER A 93 11.29 -25.99 17.14
N ALA A 94 10.04 -25.88 16.66
CA ALA A 94 9.26 -27.01 16.18
C ALA A 94 9.91 -27.67 14.93
N SER A 95 10.36 -26.85 13.99
CA SER A 95 11.06 -27.32 12.79
C SER A 95 12.38 -28.04 13.13
N LEU A 96 13.14 -27.49 14.06
CA LEU A 96 14.38 -28.12 14.52
C LEU A 96 14.10 -29.43 15.26
N ALA A 97 13.10 -29.46 16.16
CA ALA A 97 12.69 -30.70 16.88
C ALA A 97 12.23 -31.79 15.88
N LEU A 98 11.50 -31.42 14.83
CA LEU A 98 11.11 -32.35 13.78
C LEU A 98 12.34 -32.94 13.06
N ALA A 99 13.28 -32.11 12.62
CA ALA A 99 14.49 -32.56 11.94
C ALA A 99 15.34 -33.49 12.84
N PHE A 100 15.51 -33.12 14.11
CA PHE A 100 16.19 -33.95 15.11
C PHE A 100 15.49 -35.29 15.33
N SER A 101 14.18 -35.31 15.43
CA SER A 101 13.43 -36.56 15.63
C SER A 101 13.62 -37.54 14.48
N VAL A 102 13.67 -37.02 13.21
CA VAL A 102 13.94 -37.86 12.04
C VAL A 102 15.34 -38.44 12.08
N ALA A 103 16.37 -37.63 12.39
CA ALA A 103 17.76 -38.08 12.49
C ALA A 103 17.92 -39.16 13.59
N LEU A 104 17.50 -38.85 14.82
CA LEU A 104 17.62 -39.76 15.97
C LEU A 104 16.82 -41.05 15.78
N THR A 105 15.69 -41.00 15.07
CA THR A 105 14.91 -42.20 14.76
C THR A 105 15.70 -43.12 13.83
N GLY A 106 16.32 -42.58 12.78
CA GLY A 106 17.17 -43.36 11.88
C GLY A 106 18.34 -44.01 12.61
N ASP A 107 19.08 -43.21 13.39
CA ASP A 107 20.24 -43.66 14.13
C ASP A 107 19.86 -44.73 15.15
N TRP A 108 18.76 -44.54 15.92
CA TRP A 108 18.28 -45.49 16.92
C TRP A 108 17.88 -46.85 16.31
N ILE A 109 17.21 -46.81 15.13
CA ILE A 109 16.82 -48.03 14.42
C ILE A 109 18.05 -48.72 13.84
N GLY A 110 18.95 -47.96 13.22
CA GLY A 110 20.19 -48.46 12.64
C GLY A 110 21.08 -49.26 13.63
N MET A 111 21.15 -48.80 14.90
CA MET A 111 21.88 -49.51 15.95
C MET A 111 21.29 -50.86 16.35
N ARG A 112 19.99 -51.12 16.06
CA ARG A 112 19.25 -52.30 16.56
C ARG A 112 18.89 -53.31 15.50
N VAL A 113 19.09 -52.96 14.25
CA VAL A 113 18.72 -53.80 13.12
C VAL A 113 19.96 -54.49 12.59
N ASP A 114 20.02 -55.82 12.79
CA ASP A 114 21.03 -56.67 12.20
C ASP A 114 20.65 -57.11 10.78
N HIS A 115 20.83 -56.20 9.86
CA HIS A 115 20.49 -56.39 8.46
C HIS A 115 21.46 -55.63 7.54
N PRO A 116 21.85 -56.17 6.36
CA PRO A 116 22.78 -55.51 5.44
C PRO A 116 22.37 -54.08 5.04
N LEU A 117 21.07 -53.77 5.08
CA LEU A 117 20.55 -52.45 4.76
C LEU A 117 20.50 -51.50 5.95
N ALA A 118 20.95 -51.91 7.15
CA ALA A 118 20.91 -51.07 8.37
C ALA A 118 21.67 -49.72 8.17
N PHE A 119 22.76 -49.74 7.34
CA PHE A 119 23.49 -48.52 7.04
C PHE A 119 22.63 -47.43 6.41
N SER A 120 21.57 -47.80 5.65
CA SER A 120 20.69 -46.82 4.99
C SER A 120 19.90 -45.97 6.01
N LEU A 121 19.69 -46.50 7.21
CA LEU A 121 18.99 -45.81 8.30
C LEU A 121 19.82 -44.64 8.85
N PHE A 122 21.15 -44.77 8.89
CA PHE A 122 22.05 -43.70 9.31
C PHE A 122 22.12 -42.56 8.27
N LEU A 123 21.75 -42.80 6.99
CA LEU A 123 21.63 -41.75 5.99
C LEU A 123 20.48 -40.79 6.28
N GLN A 124 19.52 -41.18 7.17
CA GLN A 124 18.42 -40.29 7.58
C GLN A 124 18.94 -39.02 8.29
N THR A 125 20.10 -39.07 8.96
CA THR A 125 20.75 -37.89 9.55
C THR A 125 21.16 -36.90 8.45
N SER A 126 21.78 -37.33 7.36
CA SER A 126 22.10 -36.47 6.20
C SER A 126 20.85 -35.87 5.57
N LEU A 127 19.78 -36.68 5.43
CA LEU A 127 18.50 -36.24 4.92
C LEU A 127 17.84 -35.22 5.88
N ALA A 128 17.90 -35.44 7.20
CA ALA A 128 17.36 -34.51 8.18
C ALA A 128 18.07 -33.15 8.18
N ILE A 129 19.41 -33.14 7.97
CA ILE A 129 20.20 -31.92 7.80
C ILE A 129 19.75 -31.15 6.57
N LEU A 130 19.59 -31.81 5.42
CA LEU A 130 19.10 -31.20 4.20
C LEU A 130 17.65 -30.68 4.37
N LEU A 131 16.79 -31.47 4.99
CA LEU A 131 15.41 -31.14 5.26
C LEU A 131 15.29 -29.87 6.10
N MET A 132 16.08 -29.74 7.15
CA MET A 132 16.12 -28.61 8.06
C MET A 132 16.42 -27.31 7.33
N SER A 133 17.37 -27.33 6.38
CA SER A 133 17.81 -26.12 5.68
C SER A 133 16.98 -25.82 4.44
N VAL A 134 16.65 -26.82 3.62
CA VAL A 134 15.99 -26.61 2.33
C VAL A 134 14.48 -26.49 2.48
N LEU A 135 13.85 -27.38 3.26
CA LEU A 135 12.39 -27.44 3.38
C LEU A 135 11.88 -26.65 4.58
N LEU A 136 12.43 -26.86 5.77
CA LEU A 136 11.98 -26.20 6.98
C LEU A 136 12.53 -24.79 7.17
N ARG A 137 13.57 -24.42 6.42
CA ARG A 137 14.14 -23.07 6.37
C ARG A 137 14.40 -22.46 7.75
N VAL A 138 15.09 -23.21 8.59
CA VAL A 138 15.50 -22.74 9.93
C VAL A 138 16.57 -21.65 9.76
N PRO A 139 16.61 -20.59 10.60
CA PRO A 139 17.62 -19.53 10.50
C PRO A 139 19.05 -20.09 10.51
N PHE A 140 19.97 -19.44 9.78
CA PHE A 140 21.33 -19.93 9.53
C PHE A 140 22.06 -20.38 10.80
N TYR A 141 22.06 -19.59 11.87
CA TYR A 141 22.74 -19.94 13.11
C TYR A 141 22.13 -21.17 13.82
N TRP A 142 20.80 -21.33 13.73
CA TRP A 142 20.11 -22.51 14.24
C TRP A 142 20.40 -23.73 13.36
N ALA A 143 20.56 -23.54 12.06
CA ALA A 143 20.95 -24.60 11.16
C ALA A 143 22.38 -25.10 11.45
N VAL A 144 23.32 -24.18 11.75
CA VAL A 144 24.70 -24.53 12.14
C VAL A 144 24.70 -25.38 13.42
N THR A 145 24.07 -24.88 14.48
CA THR A 145 24.03 -25.60 15.78
C THR A 145 23.28 -26.93 15.68
N GLY A 146 22.18 -26.97 14.92
CA GLY A 146 21.40 -28.18 14.68
C GLY A 146 22.19 -29.23 13.91
N SER A 147 22.88 -28.84 12.83
CA SER A 147 23.72 -29.78 12.05
C SER A 147 24.86 -30.35 12.85
N LEU A 148 25.55 -29.51 13.64
CA LEU A 148 26.64 -29.99 14.51
C LEU A 148 26.12 -31.00 15.57
N ALA A 149 24.97 -30.72 16.17
CA ALA A 149 24.39 -31.62 17.16
C ALA A 149 23.91 -32.96 16.53
N MET A 150 23.33 -32.92 15.32
CA MET A 150 22.94 -34.15 14.59
C MET A 150 24.16 -35.00 14.20
N ILE A 151 25.24 -34.39 13.71
CA ILE A 151 26.47 -35.09 13.37
C ILE A 151 27.10 -35.69 14.62
N ALA A 152 27.11 -34.98 15.75
CA ALA A 152 27.62 -35.52 17.01
C ALA A 152 26.77 -36.72 17.51
N ALA A 153 25.46 -36.66 17.38
CA ALA A 153 24.56 -37.77 17.69
C ALA A 153 24.80 -38.97 16.78
N LEU A 154 24.97 -38.74 15.48
CA LEU A 154 25.33 -39.77 14.50
C LEU A 154 26.67 -40.44 14.87
N ALA A 155 27.71 -39.66 15.17
CA ALA A 155 29.02 -40.20 15.57
C ALA A 155 28.94 -41.09 16.82
N ALA A 156 28.16 -40.66 17.82
CA ALA A 156 27.92 -41.47 19.01
C ALA A 156 27.14 -42.76 18.68
N SER A 157 26.15 -42.70 17.80
CA SER A 157 25.38 -43.88 17.38
C SER A 157 26.24 -44.88 16.59
N LEU A 158 27.11 -44.41 15.68
CA LEU A 158 28.03 -45.25 14.92
C LEU A 158 29.09 -45.89 15.83
N HIS A 159 29.65 -45.17 16.81
CA HIS A 159 30.61 -45.71 17.77
C HIS A 159 30.02 -46.84 18.60
N ASN A 160 28.75 -46.78 18.97
CA ASN A 160 28.05 -47.77 19.76
C ASN A 160 27.35 -48.86 18.93
N SER A 161 27.46 -48.82 17.61
CA SER A 161 26.84 -49.84 16.74
C SER A 161 27.77 -51.05 16.57
N PRO A 162 27.33 -52.26 16.95
CA PRO A 162 28.15 -53.48 16.79
C PRO A 162 28.24 -53.98 15.37
N HIS A 163 27.38 -53.46 14.44
CA HIS A 163 27.22 -53.98 13.08
C HIS A 163 27.88 -53.08 12.02
N ILE A 164 28.47 -51.95 12.40
CA ILE A 164 29.09 -50.99 11.48
C ILE A 164 30.59 -50.97 11.69
N ASP A 165 31.35 -51.30 10.65
CA ASP A 165 32.80 -51.22 10.66
C ASP A 165 33.30 -49.77 10.63
N HIS A 166 34.56 -49.56 10.99
CA HIS A 166 35.15 -48.21 11.05
C HIS A 166 35.20 -47.52 9.67
N GLN A 167 35.34 -48.28 8.58
CA GLN A 167 35.41 -47.72 7.23
C GLN A 167 34.04 -47.18 6.80
N LEU A 168 32.99 -47.97 7.01
CA LEU A 168 31.61 -47.53 6.74
C LEU A 168 31.18 -46.38 7.64
N ALA A 169 31.54 -46.42 8.93
CA ALA A 169 31.29 -45.33 9.87
C ALA A 169 31.91 -44.00 9.38
N LEU A 170 33.17 -44.06 8.91
CA LEU A 170 33.84 -42.88 8.35
C LEU A 170 33.15 -42.37 7.09
N VAL A 171 32.72 -43.24 6.19
CA VAL A 171 31.96 -42.84 4.97
C VAL A 171 30.67 -42.16 5.34
N LEU A 172 29.88 -42.65 6.29
CA LEU A 172 28.64 -42.08 6.74
C LEU A 172 28.83 -40.69 7.39
N LEU A 173 29.88 -40.53 8.20
CA LEU A 173 30.24 -39.22 8.79
C LEU A 173 30.67 -38.23 7.70
N LEU A 174 31.49 -38.64 6.73
CA LEU A 174 31.89 -37.76 5.62
C LEU A 174 30.70 -37.32 4.77
N LEU A 175 29.77 -38.24 4.48
CA LEU A 175 28.54 -37.92 3.75
C LEU A 175 27.67 -36.92 4.52
N SER A 176 27.55 -37.09 5.85
CA SER A 176 26.80 -36.18 6.68
C SER A 176 27.45 -34.81 6.80
N LEU A 177 28.78 -34.75 6.85
CA LEU A 177 29.53 -33.49 6.84
C LEU A 177 29.41 -32.78 5.47
N ALA A 178 29.47 -33.52 4.37
CA ALA A 178 29.25 -32.96 3.04
C ALA A 178 27.83 -32.42 2.87
N SER A 179 26.82 -33.16 3.35
CA SER A 179 25.42 -32.72 3.36
C SER A 179 25.23 -31.45 4.21
N ALA A 180 25.87 -31.39 5.37
CA ALA A 180 25.83 -30.20 6.22
C ALA A 180 26.47 -28.99 5.56
N SER A 181 27.66 -29.17 4.94
CA SER A 181 28.35 -28.09 4.22
C SER A 181 27.50 -27.53 3.09
N MET A 182 26.94 -28.39 2.24
CA MET A 182 26.06 -27.98 1.14
C MET A 182 24.79 -27.30 1.64
N SER A 183 24.17 -27.86 2.68
CA SER A 183 22.96 -27.36 3.31
C SER A 183 23.17 -25.97 3.94
N LEU A 184 24.24 -25.78 4.69
CA LEU A 184 24.57 -24.51 5.34
C LEU A 184 24.94 -23.44 4.32
N PHE A 185 25.65 -23.80 3.25
CA PHE A 185 25.91 -22.85 2.15
C PHE A 185 24.61 -22.38 1.49
N GLY A 186 23.72 -23.31 1.14
CA GLY A 186 22.41 -22.96 0.57
C GLY A 186 21.58 -22.07 1.51
N GLN A 187 21.57 -22.40 2.80
CA GLN A 187 20.84 -21.62 3.83
C GLN A 187 21.44 -20.22 4.01
N TYR A 188 22.75 -20.09 4.01
CA TYR A 188 23.44 -18.79 4.06
C TYR A 188 23.03 -17.90 2.87
N ILE A 189 23.11 -18.44 1.64
CA ILE A 189 22.71 -17.69 0.44
C ILE A 189 21.22 -17.31 0.48
N TYR A 190 20.35 -18.25 0.86
CA TYR A 190 18.92 -18.00 0.98
C TYR A 190 18.61 -16.87 1.97
N GLU A 191 19.17 -16.93 3.19
CA GLU A 191 18.93 -15.90 4.20
C GLU A 191 19.52 -14.57 3.78
N ARG A 192 20.68 -14.55 3.12
CA ARG A 192 21.29 -13.33 2.57
C ARG A 192 20.40 -12.66 1.53
N LEU A 193 19.87 -13.43 0.58
CA LEU A 193 18.95 -12.90 -0.44
C LEU A 193 17.65 -12.38 0.17
N LEU A 194 17.11 -13.09 1.15
CA LEU A 194 15.89 -12.69 1.82
C LEU A 194 16.07 -11.37 2.61
N ARG A 195 17.23 -11.20 3.26
CA ARG A 195 17.60 -9.94 3.95
C ARG A 195 17.78 -8.79 2.96
N GLN A 196 18.39 -9.02 1.82
CA GLN A 196 18.52 -8.02 0.76
C GLN A 196 17.15 -7.60 0.22
N HIS A 197 16.26 -8.55 -0.02
CA HIS A 197 14.89 -8.27 -0.45
C HIS A 197 14.12 -7.43 0.58
N PHE A 198 14.17 -7.81 1.86
CA PHE A 198 13.56 -7.06 2.95
C PHE A 198 14.07 -5.61 3.04
N LEU A 199 15.39 -5.40 2.91
CA LEU A 199 15.98 -4.07 2.90
C LEU A 199 15.54 -3.24 1.70
N SER A 200 15.47 -3.86 0.51
CA SER A 200 15.01 -3.18 -0.71
C SER A 200 13.55 -2.75 -0.61
N GLU A 201 12.67 -3.59 -0.08
CA GLU A 201 11.26 -3.24 0.13
C GLU A 201 11.10 -2.06 1.10
N ASN A 202 11.85 -2.05 2.21
CA ASN A 202 11.81 -0.95 3.17
C ASN A 202 12.28 0.39 2.55
N VAL A 203 13.35 0.37 1.74
CA VAL A 203 13.85 1.58 1.05
C VAL A 203 12.82 2.08 0.03
N LEU A 204 12.22 1.21 -0.76
CA LEU A 204 11.18 1.56 -1.73
C LEU A 204 9.94 2.17 -1.04
N PHE A 205 9.54 1.62 0.10
CA PHE A 205 8.42 2.16 0.87
C PHE A 205 8.69 3.58 1.36
N GLN A 206 9.89 3.85 1.93
CA GLN A 206 10.30 5.17 2.38
C GLN A 206 10.34 6.20 1.23
N HIS A 207 10.95 5.85 0.10
CA HIS A 207 10.99 6.75 -1.06
C HIS A 207 9.61 7.07 -1.62
N ARG A 208 8.71 6.10 -1.61
CA ARG A 208 7.32 6.34 -2.03
C ARG A 208 6.62 7.34 -1.13
N ASP A 209 6.78 7.23 0.19
CA ASP A 209 6.19 8.16 1.16
C ASP A 209 6.78 9.57 1.05
N GLU A 210 8.11 9.68 0.83
CA GLU A 210 8.78 10.96 0.55
C GLU A 210 8.24 11.62 -0.71
N LEU A 211 8.10 10.85 -1.82
CA LEU A 211 7.55 11.36 -3.07
C LEU A 211 6.10 11.80 -2.92
N HIS A 212 5.25 11.04 -2.21
CA HIS A 212 3.88 11.42 -1.95
C HIS A 212 3.78 12.70 -1.09
N SER A 213 4.66 12.87 -0.10
CA SER A 213 4.69 14.07 0.73
C SER A 213 5.14 15.30 -0.07
N ALA A 214 6.19 15.16 -0.88
CA ALA A 214 6.68 16.23 -1.76
C ALA A 214 5.62 16.63 -2.79
N ASN A 215 4.93 15.66 -3.41
CA ASN A 215 3.87 15.94 -4.37
C ASN A 215 2.70 16.70 -3.72
N ARG A 216 2.27 16.30 -2.52
CA ARG A 216 1.24 17.05 -1.76
C ARG A 216 1.65 18.49 -1.48
N VAL A 217 2.93 18.74 -1.16
CA VAL A 217 3.45 20.10 -0.94
C VAL A 217 3.39 20.90 -2.24
N LEU A 218 3.81 20.31 -3.37
CA LEU A 218 3.73 20.97 -4.69
C LEU A 218 2.28 21.27 -5.10
N GLU A 219 1.37 20.30 -4.97
CA GLU A 219 -0.06 20.49 -5.22
C GLU A 219 -0.66 21.55 -4.30
N SER A 220 -0.19 21.62 -3.05
CA SER A 220 -0.63 22.65 -2.11
C SER A 220 -0.15 24.06 -2.46
N GLN A 221 0.93 24.20 -3.21
CA GLN A 221 1.46 25.48 -3.67
C GLN A 221 0.88 25.90 -5.02
N ALA A 222 0.25 25.00 -5.76
CA ALA A 222 -0.42 25.34 -7.00
C ALA A 222 -1.58 26.31 -6.72
N THR A 223 -1.67 27.40 -7.48
CA THR A 223 -2.73 28.42 -7.39
C THR A 223 -3.67 28.40 -8.56
N VAL A 224 -3.41 27.54 -9.55
CA VAL A 224 -4.14 27.43 -10.82
C VAL A 224 -4.81 26.04 -10.90
N ASP A 225 -6.03 26.01 -11.46
CA ASP A 225 -6.74 24.77 -11.77
C ASP A 225 -6.19 24.17 -13.08
N GLY A 226 -5.73 22.93 -13.01
CA GLY A 226 -5.05 22.27 -14.15
C GLY A 226 -5.95 21.97 -15.34
N LEU A 227 -7.27 21.90 -15.18
CA LEU A 227 -8.21 21.66 -16.27
C LEU A 227 -8.56 22.92 -17.04
N THR A 228 -8.91 23.99 -16.33
CA THR A 228 -9.49 25.21 -16.90
C THR A 228 -8.49 26.36 -17.06
N GLY A 229 -7.34 26.29 -16.40
CA GLY A 229 -6.34 27.35 -16.37
C GLY A 229 -6.79 28.61 -15.60
N CYS A 230 -7.93 28.56 -14.90
CA CYS A 230 -8.38 29.59 -13.95
C CYS A 230 -7.61 29.44 -12.63
N LEU A 231 -7.71 30.43 -11.73
CA LEU A 231 -7.26 30.22 -10.37
C LEU A 231 -8.06 29.06 -9.74
N ASN A 232 -7.40 28.26 -8.91
CA ASN A 232 -8.12 27.32 -8.06
C ASN A 232 -8.65 28.04 -6.81
N ARG A 233 -9.41 27.33 -5.97
CA ARG A 233 -9.99 27.89 -4.73
C ARG A 233 -8.96 28.60 -3.86
N ARG A 234 -7.75 28.02 -3.69
CA ARG A 234 -6.69 28.61 -2.87
C ARG A 234 -6.13 29.91 -3.50
N GLY A 235 -5.82 29.86 -4.80
CA GLY A 235 -5.37 31.05 -5.53
C GLY A 235 -6.40 32.17 -5.49
N MET A 236 -7.69 31.83 -5.56
CA MET A 236 -8.82 32.74 -5.41
C MET A 236 -8.88 33.37 -4.02
N GLU A 237 -8.84 32.55 -2.96
CA GLU A 237 -8.89 33.03 -1.57
C GLU A 237 -7.73 33.98 -1.26
N SER A 238 -6.51 33.63 -1.69
CA SER A 238 -5.35 34.52 -1.54
C SER A 238 -5.55 35.86 -2.23
N ARG A 239 -5.93 35.83 -3.51
CA ARG A 239 -6.07 37.04 -4.33
C ARG A 239 -7.26 37.92 -3.89
N LEU A 240 -8.35 37.30 -3.47
CA LEU A 240 -9.52 38.02 -2.92
C LEU A 240 -9.15 38.75 -1.61
N ASN A 241 -8.43 38.08 -0.70
CA ASN A 241 -7.94 38.69 0.53
C ASN A 241 -6.98 39.87 0.25
N GLU A 242 -6.05 39.70 -0.65
CA GLU A 242 -5.13 40.79 -1.08
C GLU A 242 -5.91 42.00 -1.60
N LEU A 243 -6.93 41.74 -2.44
CA LEU A 243 -7.78 42.78 -2.99
C LEU A 243 -8.56 43.52 -1.89
N LEU A 244 -9.16 42.80 -0.95
CA LEU A 244 -9.96 43.39 0.15
C LEU A 244 -9.07 44.12 1.15
N HIS A 245 -7.83 43.66 1.43
CA HIS A 245 -6.90 44.39 2.29
C HIS A 245 -6.40 45.72 1.68
N GLY A 246 -6.41 45.84 0.35
CA GLY A 246 -6.10 47.08 -0.35
C GLY A 246 -7.20 48.17 -0.16
N PHE A 247 -8.45 47.77 0.05
CA PHE A 247 -9.60 48.70 0.22
C PHE A 247 -9.64 49.40 1.58
N GLY A 248 -9.06 48.80 2.65
CA GLY A 248 -9.10 49.37 4.01
C GLY A 248 -8.17 50.57 4.27
N ARG A 249 -7.24 50.90 3.36
CA ARG A 249 -6.15 51.88 3.58
C ARG A 249 -6.27 53.19 2.81
N GLY A 250 -7.25 53.37 1.96
CA GLY A 250 -7.26 54.51 1.02
C GLY A 250 -8.52 55.31 0.84
N GLY A 251 -9.58 55.17 1.63
CA GLY A 251 -10.65 56.16 1.77
C GLY A 251 -11.46 56.57 0.52
N THR A 252 -11.24 56.03 -0.64
CA THR A 252 -11.95 56.34 -1.88
C THR A 252 -12.68 55.09 -2.34
N GLY A 253 -13.92 54.93 -1.99
CA GLY A 253 -15.01 54.12 -2.52
C GLY A 253 -14.77 52.93 -3.45
N GLU A 254 -13.58 52.35 -3.43
CA GLU A 254 -13.25 51.16 -4.21
C GLU A 254 -14.11 49.99 -3.71
N ARG A 255 -14.88 49.38 -4.59
CA ARG A 255 -15.78 48.26 -4.27
C ARG A 255 -15.36 47.04 -5.05
N ALA A 256 -15.44 45.87 -4.43
CA ALA A 256 -15.27 44.58 -5.13
C ALA A 256 -16.61 43.89 -5.24
N SER A 257 -16.93 43.37 -6.41
CA SER A 257 -18.08 42.50 -6.62
C SER A 257 -17.65 41.06 -6.88
N VAL A 258 -18.36 40.15 -6.21
CA VAL A 258 -18.12 38.69 -6.31
C VAL A 258 -19.32 38.04 -6.96
N LEU A 259 -19.08 37.28 -8.01
CA LEU A 259 -20.08 36.46 -8.68
C LEU A 259 -19.70 35.00 -8.50
N LEU A 260 -20.59 34.21 -7.91
CA LEU A 260 -20.46 32.75 -7.87
C LEU A 260 -21.48 32.15 -8.83
N PHE A 261 -21.05 31.29 -9.74
CA PHE A 261 -21.97 30.66 -10.68
C PHE A 261 -21.69 29.16 -10.81
N ASP A 262 -22.72 28.45 -11.21
CA ASP A 262 -22.73 26.99 -11.32
C ASP A 262 -23.41 26.59 -12.64
N ILE A 263 -22.88 25.53 -13.27
CA ILE A 263 -23.44 25.00 -14.51
C ILE A 263 -24.69 24.18 -14.17
N ASP A 264 -25.85 24.63 -14.67
CA ASP A 264 -27.11 24.00 -14.40
C ASP A 264 -27.16 22.54 -14.88
N PHE A 265 -27.51 21.63 -13.99
CA PHE A 265 -27.64 20.20 -14.25
C PHE A 265 -26.33 19.51 -14.78
N PHE A 266 -25.15 20.00 -14.37
CA PHE A 266 -23.87 19.48 -14.88
C PHE A 266 -23.67 17.98 -14.60
N LYS A 267 -24.18 17.46 -13.48
CA LYS A 267 -24.16 16.02 -13.20
C LYS A 267 -24.90 15.25 -14.33
N GLN A 268 -26.10 15.70 -14.71
CA GLN A 268 -26.88 15.09 -15.78
C GLN A 268 -26.20 15.24 -17.16
N TYR A 269 -25.43 16.32 -17.35
CA TYR A 269 -24.58 16.46 -18.53
C TYR A 269 -23.53 15.36 -18.59
N ASN A 270 -22.79 15.14 -17.50
CA ASN A 270 -21.80 14.06 -17.41
C ASN A 270 -22.43 12.68 -17.57
N ASP A 271 -23.58 12.44 -16.95
CA ASP A 271 -24.32 11.17 -17.06
C ASP A 271 -24.76 10.89 -18.51
N THR A 272 -25.02 11.94 -19.31
CA THR A 272 -25.51 11.84 -20.69
C THR A 272 -24.37 11.73 -21.70
N TYR A 273 -23.32 12.57 -21.54
CA TYR A 273 -22.26 12.73 -22.56
C TYR A 273 -20.89 12.18 -22.14
N GLY A 274 -20.75 11.73 -20.88
CA GLY A 274 -19.50 11.25 -20.30
C GLY A 274 -18.60 12.34 -19.75
N HIS A 275 -17.68 11.96 -18.88
CA HIS A 275 -16.80 12.88 -18.16
C HIS A 275 -15.86 13.68 -19.09
N GLN A 276 -15.40 13.10 -20.20
CA GLN A 276 -14.56 13.83 -21.15
C GLN A 276 -15.29 15.00 -21.79
N ALA A 277 -16.56 14.80 -22.15
CA ALA A 277 -17.41 15.90 -22.68
C ALA A 277 -17.67 16.96 -21.58
N GLY A 278 -17.82 16.54 -20.33
CA GLY A 278 -17.92 17.43 -19.19
C GLY A 278 -16.68 18.30 -18.99
N ASP A 279 -15.49 17.70 -19.12
CA ASP A 279 -14.22 18.44 -19.04
C ASP A 279 -14.08 19.50 -20.15
N GLU A 280 -14.49 19.18 -21.37
CA GLU A 280 -14.49 20.14 -22.48
C GLU A 280 -15.56 21.25 -22.28
N CYS A 281 -16.73 20.90 -21.71
CA CYS A 281 -17.75 21.87 -21.32
C CYS A 281 -17.17 22.83 -20.26
N LEU A 282 -16.51 22.33 -19.23
CA LEU A 282 -15.87 23.14 -18.18
C LEU A 282 -14.83 24.10 -18.74
N LYS A 283 -13.95 23.64 -19.65
CA LYS A 283 -12.95 24.48 -20.34
C LYS A 283 -13.63 25.59 -21.16
N THR A 284 -14.66 25.23 -21.89
CA THR A 284 -15.39 26.15 -22.74
C THR A 284 -16.10 27.22 -21.90
N VAL A 285 -16.82 26.80 -20.84
CA VAL A 285 -17.52 27.73 -19.92
C VAL A 285 -16.53 28.64 -19.22
N ALA A 286 -15.39 28.13 -18.75
CA ALA A 286 -14.35 28.91 -18.09
C ALA A 286 -13.71 29.98 -18.98
N SER A 287 -13.67 29.76 -20.30
CA SER A 287 -13.10 30.71 -21.29
C SER A 287 -13.91 32.00 -21.40
N ILE A 288 -15.23 31.94 -21.19
CA ILE A 288 -16.14 33.09 -21.37
C ILE A 288 -15.89 34.17 -20.32
N PRO A 289 -15.93 33.92 -19.00
CA PRO A 289 -15.67 34.98 -18.04
C PRO A 289 -14.24 35.51 -18.15
N ARG A 290 -13.26 34.70 -18.52
CA ARG A 290 -11.86 35.14 -18.79
C ARG A 290 -11.78 36.14 -19.95
N ALA A 291 -12.57 35.95 -20.98
CA ALA A 291 -12.63 36.87 -22.13
C ALA A 291 -13.44 38.16 -21.83
N LEU A 292 -14.35 38.10 -20.86
CA LEU A 292 -15.19 39.24 -20.48
C LEU A 292 -14.54 40.12 -19.40
N THR A 293 -13.64 39.58 -18.56
CA THR A 293 -12.89 40.35 -17.54
C THR A 293 -11.81 41.20 -18.28
N GLN A 294 -11.78 42.49 -17.99
CA GLN A 294 -10.91 43.47 -18.67
C GLN A 294 -10.01 44.24 -17.67
N GLY A 295 -10.34 44.20 -16.39
CA GLY A 295 -9.58 44.91 -15.38
C GLY A 295 -8.31 44.14 -14.93
N ASP A 296 -7.21 44.88 -14.75
CA ASP A 296 -5.92 44.29 -14.29
C ASP A 296 -6.04 43.53 -12.98
N LYS A 297 -7.04 43.87 -12.15
CA LYS A 297 -7.31 43.27 -10.82
C LYS A 297 -8.47 42.26 -10.86
N ASP A 298 -9.18 42.15 -11.99
CA ASP A 298 -10.23 41.15 -12.16
C ASP A 298 -9.65 39.76 -12.28
N PHE A 299 -10.37 38.77 -11.77
CA PHE A 299 -9.94 37.39 -11.95
C PHE A 299 -11.08 36.38 -11.94
N VAL A 300 -10.80 35.23 -12.51
CA VAL A 300 -11.71 34.09 -12.59
C VAL A 300 -11.08 32.90 -11.88
N ALA A 301 -11.86 32.19 -11.09
CA ALA A 301 -11.44 30.99 -10.40
C ALA A 301 -12.45 29.86 -10.59
N ARG A 302 -11.95 28.63 -10.59
CA ARG A 302 -12.78 27.46 -10.39
C ARG A 302 -12.87 27.16 -8.90
N TYR A 303 -14.06 27.35 -8.32
CA TYR A 303 -14.30 27.24 -6.88
C TYR A 303 -14.38 25.77 -6.43
N GLY A 304 -15.01 24.91 -7.26
CA GLY A 304 -15.12 23.48 -7.04
C GLY A 304 -15.94 22.83 -8.15
N GLY A 305 -15.69 21.59 -8.51
CA GLY A 305 -16.48 20.85 -9.50
C GLY A 305 -16.89 21.65 -10.74
N GLU A 306 -18.16 22.02 -10.80
CA GLU A 306 -18.80 22.85 -11.83
C GLU A 306 -19.01 24.30 -11.41
N GLU A 307 -18.50 24.71 -10.23
CA GLU A 307 -18.67 26.05 -9.68
C GLU A 307 -17.48 26.96 -10.01
N PHE A 308 -17.77 28.16 -10.45
CA PHE A 308 -16.79 29.18 -10.81
C PHE A 308 -17.08 30.49 -10.08
N MET A 309 -16.02 31.23 -9.82
CA MET A 309 -16.12 32.56 -9.21
C MET A 309 -15.46 33.58 -10.11
N VAL A 310 -16.14 34.74 -10.29
CA VAL A 310 -15.57 35.92 -10.91
C VAL A 310 -15.50 37.02 -9.87
N VAL A 311 -14.35 37.65 -9.76
CA VAL A 311 -14.16 38.82 -8.91
C VAL A 311 -13.86 40.02 -9.80
N LEU A 312 -14.65 41.05 -9.64
CA LEU A 312 -14.55 42.33 -10.38
C LEU A 312 -14.12 43.42 -9.38
N ALA A 313 -12.94 43.95 -9.61
CA ALA A 313 -12.41 45.07 -8.80
C ALA A 313 -13.04 46.38 -9.24
N ASN A 314 -13.22 47.33 -8.29
CA ASN A 314 -13.74 48.65 -8.53
C ASN A 314 -15.11 48.69 -9.25
N THR A 315 -15.92 47.64 -9.02
CA THR A 315 -17.18 47.46 -9.77
C THR A 315 -18.37 47.58 -8.80
N SER A 316 -19.34 48.40 -9.15
CA SER A 316 -20.58 48.58 -8.40
C SER A 316 -21.49 47.36 -8.55
N LEU A 317 -22.42 47.15 -7.62
CA LEU A 317 -23.45 46.11 -7.73
C LEU A 317 -24.20 46.18 -9.07
N LYS A 318 -24.56 47.38 -9.50
CA LYS A 318 -25.28 47.60 -10.76
C LYS A 318 -24.48 47.11 -11.97
N ASP A 319 -23.18 47.47 -12.02
CA ASP A 319 -22.30 47.05 -13.12
C ASP A 319 -21.97 45.55 -13.07
N ALA A 320 -21.83 44.99 -11.89
CA ALA A 320 -21.68 43.55 -11.67
C ALA A 320 -22.91 42.75 -12.13
N LEU A 321 -24.14 43.28 -11.92
CA LEU A 321 -25.37 42.66 -12.43
C LEU A 321 -25.43 42.67 -13.96
N VAL A 322 -25.01 43.78 -14.60
CA VAL A 322 -24.90 43.84 -16.06
C VAL A 322 -23.89 42.85 -16.58
N PHE A 323 -22.75 42.73 -15.91
CA PHE A 323 -21.73 41.72 -16.28
C PHE A 323 -22.29 40.30 -16.05
N ALA A 324 -22.96 40.01 -14.97
CA ALA A 324 -23.53 38.69 -14.67
C ALA A 324 -24.55 38.26 -15.73
N GLU A 325 -25.46 39.15 -16.15
CA GLU A 325 -26.45 38.82 -17.16
C GLU A 325 -25.81 38.67 -18.57
N ARG A 326 -24.77 39.46 -18.87
CA ARG A 326 -23.97 39.28 -20.09
C ARG A 326 -23.25 37.94 -20.10
N LEU A 327 -22.69 37.54 -18.95
CA LEU A 327 -22.02 36.22 -18.77
C LEU A 327 -23.02 35.08 -19.00
N ARG A 328 -24.18 35.13 -18.29
CA ARG A 328 -25.25 34.15 -18.44
C ARG A 328 -25.69 33.97 -19.88
N THR A 329 -26.01 35.06 -20.53
CA THR A 329 -26.47 35.08 -21.92
C THR A 329 -25.41 34.59 -22.91
N ARG A 330 -24.14 34.92 -22.68
CA ARG A 330 -23.04 34.45 -23.52
C ARG A 330 -22.82 32.95 -23.42
N ILE A 331 -22.94 32.37 -22.22
CA ILE A 331 -22.84 30.92 -22.04
C ILE A 331 -24.03 30.21 -22.67
N GLU A 332 -25.24 30.70 -22.51
CA GLU A 332 -26.43 30.14 -23.17
C GLU A 332 -26.30 30.22 -24.73
N GLN A 333 -25.77 31.32 -25.24
CA GLN A 333 -25.52 31.51 -26.69
C GLN A 333 -24.42 30.61 -27.28
N LEU A 334 -23.59 29.96 -26.45
CA LEU A 334 -22.66 28.94 -26.96
C LEU A 334 -23.38 27.76 -27.62
N GLY A 335 -24.66 27.56 -27.28
CA GLY A 335 -25.47 26.52 -27.90
C GLY A 335 -24.98 25.09 -27.60
N LEU A 336 -24.21 24.88 -26.53
CA LEU A 336 -23.74 23.55 -26.15
C LEU A 336 -24.94 22.65 -25.81
N PRO A 337 -25.20 21.55 -26.56
CA PRO A 337 -26.37 20.72 -26.33
C PRO A 337 -26.38 20.11 -24.91
N HIS A 338 -27.55 20.15 -24.25
CA HIS A 338 -27.74 19.56 -22.95
C HIS A 338 -29.08 18.79 -22.85
N ALA A 339 -29.14 17.59 -23.38
CA ALA A 339 -30.35 16.77 -23.42
C ALA A 339 -30.87 16.36 -22.01
N GLY A 340 -30.00 16.32 -21.00
CA GLY A 340 -30.36 15.99 -19.60
C GLY A 340 -30.87 17.19 -18.79
N SER A 341 -30.85 18.42 -19.33
CA SER A 341 -31.31 19.60 -18.62
C SER A 341 -32.83 19.73 -18.63
N ARG A 342 -33.39 20.20 -17.50
CA ARG A 342 -34.84 20.45 -17.36
C ARG A 342 -35.19 21.93 -17.56
N VAL A 343 -34.20 22.78 -17.83
CA VAL A 343 -34.38 24.24 -17.96
C VAL A 343 -34.24 24.72 -19.37
N SER A 344 -33.28 24.17 -20.14
CA SER A 344 -32.96 24.54 -21.48
C SER A 344 -32.42 23.35 -22.25
N GLN A 345 -32.47 23.33 -23.58
CA GLN A 345 -31.84 22.32 -24.43
C GLN A 345 -30.31 22.53 -24.58
N VAL A 346 -29.80 23.62 -24.02
CA VAL A 346 -28.39 23.97 -24.05
C VAL A 346 -27.87 24.19 -22.62
N VAL A 347 -26.56 24.19 -22.47
CA VAL A 347 -25.88 24.48 -21.20
C VAL A 347 -26.24 25.93 -20.78
N THR A 348 -26.68 26.03 -19.53
CA THR A 348 -26.98 27.31 -18.86
C THR A 348 -26.26 27.38 -17.52
N ILE A 349 -26.22 28.57 -16.94
CA ILE A 349 -25.65 28.82 -15.61
C ILE A 349 -26.63 29.60 -14.74
N SER A 350 -26.58 29.33 -13.43
CA SER A 350 -27.17 30.15 -12.40
C SER A 350 -26.08 30.96 -11.72
N ILE A 351 -26.36 32.23 -11.39
CA ILE A 351 -25.37 33.18 -10.86
C ILE A 351 -25.89 33.81 -9.57
N GLY A 352 -25.07 33.87 -8.52
CA GLY A 352 -25.25 34.66 -7.33
C GLY A 352 -24.26 35.81 -7.28
N VAL A 353 -24.71 37.03 -7.07
CA VAL A 353 -23.90 38.25 -7.08
C VAL A 353 -23.95 38.94 -5.71
N VAL A 354 -22.81 39.44 -5.26
CA VAL A 354 -22.68 40.29 -4.06
C VAL A 354 -21.66 41.39 -4.32
N CYS A 355 -21.87 42.57 -3.78
CA CYS A 355 -20.87 43.63 -3.77
C CYS A 355 -20.37 43.83 -2.32
N ALA A 356 -19.06 44.05 -2.15
CA ALA A 356 -18.48 44.39 -0.85
C ALA A 356 -19.10 45.70 -0.32
N SER A 357 -19.47 45.69 0.95
CA SER A 357 -20.15 46.80 1.65
C SER A 357 -19.62 46.89 3.08
N GLU A 358 -20.02 47.91 3.84
CA GLU A 358 -19.67 48.04 5.25
C GLU A 358 -20.16 46.85 6.11
N ARG A 359 -21.19 46.14 5.63
CA ARG A 359 -21.74 44.97 6.34
C ARG A 359 -21.02 43.67 5.99
N VAL A 360 -20.45 43.56 4.79
CA VAL A 360 -19.78 42.36 4.31
C VAL A 360 -18.51 42.83 3.57
N SER A 361 -17.39 42.78 4.25
CA SER A 361 -16.11 43.29 3.76
C SER A 361 -14.99 42.25 3.79
N ASP A 362 -15.28 41.05 4.30
CA ASP A 362 -14.33 39.95 4.34
C ASP A 362 -14.64 38.87 3.30
N ALA A 363 -13.61 38.12 2.87
CA ALA A 363 -13.78 37.13 1.82
C ALA A 363 -14.78 36.01 2.20
N PRO A 364 -14.78 35.43 3.42
CA PRO A 364 -15.77 34.43 3.81
C PRO A 364 -17.21 34.93 3.75
N GLY A 365 -17.45 36.17 4.19
CA GLY A 365 -18.77 36.80 4.17
C GLY A 365 -19.29 37.03 2.76
N LEU A 366 -18.41 37.52 1.84
CA LEU A 366 -18.75 37.71 0.43
C LEU A 366 -19.08 36.39 -0.25
N ILE A 367 -18.26 35.36 -0.04
CA ILE A 367 -18.49 34.02 -0.60
C ILE A 367 -19.85 33.49 -0.11
N LYS A 368 -20.12 33.57 1.18
CA LYS A 368 -21.40 33.12 1.76
C LYS A 368 -22.60 33.82 1.15
N CYS A 369 -22.54 35.16 1.03
CA CYS A 369 -23.63 35.93 0.42
C CYS A 369 -23.84 35.60 -1.06
N ALA A 370 -22.76 35.38 -1.83
CA ALA A 370 -22.83 34.93 -3.22
C ALA A 370 -23.45 33.55 -3.34
N ASP A 371 -23.10 32.62 -2.44
CA ASP A 371 -23.65 31.26 -2.41
C ASP A 371 -25.15 31.27 -2.05
N GLU A 372 -25.57 32.06 -1.05
CA GLU A 372 -27.01 32.25 -0.71
C GLU A 372 -27.79 32.77 -1.92
N ALA A 373 -27.25 33.75 -2.66
CA ALA A 373 -27.90 34.28 -3.85
C ALA A 373 -27.91 33.20 -4.99
N LEU A 374 -26.85 32.47 -5.21
CA LEU A 374 -26.80 31.38 -6.19
C LEU A 374 -27.83 30.28 -5.87
N TYR A 375 -27.95 29.91 -4.58
CA TYR A 375 -28.95 28.95 -4.15
C TYR A 375 -30.38 29.40 -4.48
N GLN A 376 -30.71 30.68 -4.26
CA GLN A 376 -32.00 31.23 -4.63
C GLN A 376 -32.22 31.27 -6.15
N ALA A 377 -31.20 31.59 -6.96
CA ALA A 377 -31.26 31.52 -8.41
C ALA A 377 -31.58 30.09 -8.90
N LYS A 378 -30.93 29.08 -8.31
CA LYS A 378 -31.22 27.67 -8.60
C LYS A 378 -32.63 27.26 -8.19
N GLY A 379 -33.11 27.71 -7.01
CA GLY A 379 -34.45 27.44 -6.49
C GLY A 379 -35.54 28.08 -7.29
N ALA A 380 -35.32 29.28 -7.83
CA ALA A 380 -36.29 30.05 -8.61
C ALA A 380 -36.44 29.57 -10.09
N GLY A 381 -35.74 28.49 -10.49
CA GLY A 381 -35.91 27.87 -11.81
C GLY A 381 -34.65 27.87 -12.66
N ARG A 382 -33.50 28.23 -12.11
CA ARG A 382 -32.18 28.24 -12.77
C ARG A 382 -32.07 29.21 -13.95
N ASN A 383 -30.97 29.18 -14.69
CA ASN A 383 -30.66 30.05 -15.84
C ASN A 383 -30.97 31.52 -15.55
N ARG A 384 -30.50 32.04 -14.42
CA ARG A 384 -30.77 33.40 -13.97
C ARG A 384 -29.73 33.93 -13.01
N VAL A 385 -29.84 35.24 -12.76
CA VAL A 385 -29.03 35.97 -11.81
C VAL A 385 -29.86 36.32 -10.59
N ALA A 386 -29.32 36.05 -9.41
CA ALA A 386 -29.82 36.60 -8.14
C ALA A 386 -28.69 37.37 -7.46
N TYR A 387 -29.02 38.29 -6.59
CA TYR A 387 -28.04 39.13 -5.93
C TYR A 387 -28.40 39.45 -4.49
N MET A 388 -27.40 39.70 -3.67
CA MET A 388 -27.56 40.21 -2.31
C MET A 388 -27.65 41.73 -2.37
N SER A 389 -28.79 42.25 -1.94
CA SER A 389 -29.02 43.72 -1.84
C SER A 389 -28.28 44.31 -0.62
N ASP A 390 -28.06 45.63 -0.61
CA ASP A 390 -27.47 46.36 0.52
C ASP A 390 -28.28 46.20 1.83
N GLN A 391 -29.54 45.81 1.72
CA GLN A 391 -30.38 45.51 2.88
C GLN A 391 -30.18 44.10 3.46
N GLY A 392 -29.30 43.26 2.85
CA GLY A 392 -29.07 41.87 3.23
C GLY A 392 -30.19 40.90 2.82
N ARG A 393 -30.94 41.22 1.77
CA ARG A 393 -32.00 40.38 1.19
C ARG A 393 -31.60 39.93 -0.21
N VAL A 394 -31.90 38.70 -0.56
CA VAL A 394 -31.70 38.19 -1.92
C VAL A 394 -32.85 38.72 -2.81
N ALA A 395 -32.50 39.23 -3.97
CA ALA A 395 -33.42 39.65 -5.02
C ALA A 395 -33.03 39.01 -6.37
N MET A 396 -34.01 38.88 -7.27
CA MET A 396 -33.79 38.40 -8.63
C MET A 396 -33.58 39.57 -9.57
N LEU A 397 -32.73 39.37 -10.56
CA LEU A 397 -32.53 40.34 -11.63
C LEU A 397 -33.66 40.22 -12.66
#